data_3ef0308c68995c8496b9dc21ba666774
#
_entry.id   3ef0308c68995c8496b9dc21ba666774
#
_cell.length_a   1.000
_cell.length_b   1.000
_cell.length_c   1.000
_cell.angle_alpha   90.00
_cell.angle_beta   90.00
_cell.angle_gamma   90.00
#
_symmetry.space_group_name_H-M   'P 1'
#
loop_
_entity.id
_entity.type
_entity.pdbx_description
1 polymer ?
#
loop_
_entity_poly.entity_id
_entity_poly.type
_entity_poly.pdbx_seq_one_letter_code
_entity_poly.pdbx_strand_id
1 'polypeptide(L)'
;MSLFDLGRNNMGIDIAMIHTLAIGMPKELHYSNGRSMITGIEKRKVQEVYLSARGFEGDDVADKKHHGGPDRAVCLYPAEHYIQWERELGKPLPTAAFGENLTVTNMLEADICIGDIYKIGDAVIQITQGRVPCSTIDKYTEANILLKRLIETGYTGFLARVLEEGTICADSTIELVEKHPARISVLHCNEVYFKNKDALAMKRIQAVDALAEDWKQKLEKRIQLLQSKVMN
;
A
#
# COMPACT_ATOMS: atom_id res chain seq x y z
N MET A 1 -0.06 25.74 -6.69
CA MET A 1 -0.46 24.70 -7.65
C MET A 1 -1.08 23.59 -6.83
N SER A 2 -2.37 23.32 -7.00
CA SER A 2 -3.10 22.29 -6.24
C SER A 2 -2.60 20.90 -6.66
N LEU A 3 -2.61 19.92 -5.73
CA LEU A 3 -2.33 18.50 -6.03
C LEU A 3 -3.15 17.97 -7.21
N PHE A 4 -4.32 18.58 -7.48
CA PHE A 4 -5.20 18.25 -8.59
C PHE A 4 -4.74 18.76 -9.97
N ASP A 5 -3.78 19.68 -10.02
CA ASP A 5 -3.28 20.22 -11.31
C ASP A 5 -2.11 19.40 -11.89
N LEU A 6 -1.51 18.50 -11.11
CA LEU A 6 -0.29 17.77 -11.49
C LEU A 6 -0.52 16.51 -12.33
N GLY A 7 -1.75 16.01 -12.42
CA GLY A 7 -2.05 14.71 -13.05
C GLY A 7 -2.85 14.77 -14.35
N ARG A 8 -3.01 15.95 -15.00
CA ARG A 8 -3.77 16.04 -16.25
C ARG A 8 -2.84 16.24 -17.44
N ASN A 9 -2.98 15.35 -18.43
CA ASN A 9 -2.37 15.60 -19.74
C ASN A 9 -3.17 16.67 -20.51
N ASN A 10 -2.63 17.12 -21.67
CA ASN A 10 -3.29 18.09 -22.56
C ASN A 10 -4.67 17.64 -23.08
N MET A 11 -5.11 16.41 -22.81
CA MET A 11 -6.41 15.86 -23.17
C MET A 11 -7.36 15.71 -21.97
N GLY A 12 -6.98 16.18 -20.77
CA GLY A 12 -7.82 16.10 -19.57
C GLY A 12 -7.91 14.68 -18.96
N ILE A 13 -7.04 13.76 -19.34
CA ILE A 13 -6.98 12.41 -18.78
C ILE A 13 -6.10 12.44 -17.53
N ASP A 14 -6.63 11.93 -16.42
CA ASP A 14 -5.89 11.79 -15.16
C ASP A 14 -4.84 10.69 -15.32
N ILE A 15 -3.55 11.08 -15.27
CA ILE A 15 -2.41 10.16 -15.40
C ILE A 15 -1.92 9.79 -14.01
N ALA A 16 -1.63 8.52 -13.78
CA ALA A 16 -0.95 8.07 -12.58
C ALA A 16 0.48 8.62 -12.52
N MET A 17 0.86 9.21 -11.39
CA MET A 17 2.17 9.85 -11.20
C MET A 17 2.74 9.56 -9.83
N ILE A 18 4.06 9.57 -9.71
CA ILE A 18 4.76 9.61 -8.43
C ILE A 18 4.66 11.02 -7.86
N HIS A 19 4.04 11.16 -6.70
CA HIS A 19 4.06 12.39 -5.90
C HIS A 19 5.31 12.44 -4.99
N THR A 20 5.68 11.30 -4.41
CA THR A 20 6.87 11.17 -3.56
C THR A 20 7.48 9.78 -3.71
N LEU A 21 8.78 9.73 -3.94
CA LEU A 21 9.61 8.54 -3.86
C LEU A 21 10.41 8.60 -2.56
N ALA A 22 10.29 7.59 -1.69
CA ALA A 22 10.91 7.60 -0.37
C ALA A 22 11.45 6.24 0.05
N ILE A 23 12.60 6.27 0.74
CA ILE A 23 13.27 5.08 1.30
C ILE A 23 13.72 5.34 2.74
N GLY A 24 13.86 4.29 3.53
CA GLY A 24 14.36 4.40 4.90
C GLY A 24 14.77 3.06 5.49
N MET A 25 15.92 3.05 6.14
CA MET A 25 16.38 1.91 6.93
C MET A 25 15.74 1.93 8.32
N PRO A 26 15.54 0.78 8.96
CA PRO A 26 15.09 0.71 10.34
C PRO A 26 16.00 1.53 11.27
N LYS A 27 15.37 2.40 12.05
CA LYS A 27 16.03 3.21 13.08
C LYS A 27 15.12 3.36 14.30
N GLU A 28 15.67 3.88 15.38
CA GLU A 28 14.90 4.15 16.58
C GLU A 28 13.95 5.33 16.35
N LEU A 29 12.66 5.07 16.53
CA LEU A 29 11.60 6.07 16.53
C LEU A 29 11.19 6.33 17.98
N HIS A 30 11.36 7.57 18.43
CA HIS A 30 10.82 8.04 19.71
C HIS A 30 9.38 8.55 19.52
N TYR A 31 8.47 8.15 20.41
CA TYR A 31 7.07 8.57 20.38
C TYR A 31 6.55 8.86 21.79
N SER A 32 5.29 9.26 21.93
CA SER A 32 4.71 9.75 23.16
C SER A 32 5.16 9.01 24.44
N ASN A 33 5.41 9.76 25.53
CA ASN A 33 5.83 9.29 26.87
C ASN A 33 7.25 8.68 26.94
N GLY A 34 8.18 9.12 26.10
CA GLY A 34 9.58 8.68 26.15
C GLY A 34 9.77 7.20 25.73
N ARG A 35 8.78 6.60 25.05
CA ARG A 35 8.91 5.26 24.49
C ARG A 35 9.62 5.32 23.15
N SER A 36 10.30 4.24 22.81
CA SER A 36 10.91 4.07 21.50
C SER A 36 10.65 2.69 20.91
N MET A 37 10.85 2.57 19.60
CA MET A 37 10.79 1.31 18.87
C MET A 37 11.69 1.36 17.64
N ILE A 38 12.23 0.21 17.22
CA ILE A 38 12.94 0.12 15.95
C ILE A 38 11.92 -0.06 14.81
N THR A 39 11.97 0.82 13.81
CA THR A 39 11.03 0.79 12.66
C THR A 39 11.63 1.46 11.43
N GLY A 40 11.26 0.98 10.23
CA GLY A 40 11.57 1.61 8.94
C GLY A 40 10.47 2.55 8.42
N ILE A 41 9.52 2.97 9.28
CA ILE A 41 8.39 3.80 8.84
C ILE A 41 8.81 5.20 8.43
N GLU A 42 9.82 5.77 9.10
CA GLU A 42 10.33 7.10 8.80
C GLU A 42 11.27 7.04 7.60
N LYS A 43 10.74 7.48 6.46
CA LYS A 43 11.46 7.49 5.19
C LYS A 43 11.87 8.90 4.78
N ARG A 44 12.91 9.01 3.96
CA ARG A 44 13.37 10.26 3.35
C ARG A 44 13.09 10.27 1.86
N LYS A 45 12.79 11.42 1.29
CA LYS A 45 12.64 11.60 -0.15
C LYS A 45 13.98 11.35 -0.86
N VAL A 46 13.90 10.70 -2.02
CA VAL A 46 15.03 10.52 -2.94
C VAL A 46 14.61 10.90 -4.36
N GLN A 47 15.57 11.22 -5.21
CA GLN A 47 15.30 11.55 -6.61
C GLN A 47 15.32 10.31 -7.51
N GLU A 48 16.12 9.32 -7.12
CA GLU A 48 16.33 8.09 -7.88
C GLU A 48 16.70 6.97 -6.92
N VAL A 49 16.27 5.74 -7.23
CA VAL A 49 16.63 4.55 -6.50
C VAL A 49 16.41 3.30 -7.36
N TYR A 50 17.27 2.30 -7.19
CA TYR A 50 17.10 0.99 -7.81
C TYR A 50 16.10 0.13 -7.03
N LEU A 51 15.17 -0.49 -7.76
CA LEU A 51 14.18 -1.44 -7.23
C LEU A 51 14.58 -2.86 -7.64
N SER A 52 14.95 -3.66 -6.65
CA SER A 52 15.23 -5.10 -6.81
C SER A 52 13.99 -5.95 -6.47
N ALA A 53 14.04 -7.26 -6.75
CA ALA A 53 12.99 -8.21 -6.35
C ALA A 53 12.75 -8.25 -4.82
N ARG A 54 13.68 -7.73 -4.02
CA ARG A 54 13.58 -7.67 -2.56
C ARG A 54 13.08 -6.34 -2.02
N GLY A 55 12.90 -5.33 -2.88
CA GLY A 55 12.54 -3.97 -2.53
C GLY A 55 13.58 -2.94 -2.94
N PHE A 56 13.39 -1.70 -2.52
CA PHE A 56 14.25 -0.59 -2.87
C PHE A 56 15.61 -0.65 -2.17
N GLU A 57 16.69 -0.33 -2.88
CA GLU A 57 18.01 -0.16 -2.27
C GLU A 57 17.97 0.95 -1.21
N GLY A 58 18.57 0.67 -0.04
CA GLY A 58 18.56 1.62 1.07
C GLY A 58 17.22 1.72 1.82
N ASP A 59 16.29 0.78 1.57
CA ASP A 59 15.03 0.63 2.29
C ASP A 59 14.95 -0.75 2.96
N ASP A 60 14.43 -0.82 4.17
CA ASP A 60 14.15 -2.10 4.84
C ASP A 60 13.07 -1.95 5.90
N VAL A 61 12.56 -3.08 6.37
CA VAL A 61 11.57 -3.18 7.44
C VAL A 61 12.19 -3.84 8.67
N ALA A 62 11.87 -3.34 9.88
CA ALA A 62 12.39 -3.91 11.12
C ALA A 62 11.79 -5.31 11.40
N ASP A 63 10.51 -5.49 11.12
CA ASP A 63 9.80 -6.76 11.30
C ASP A 63 9.63 -7.47 9.94
N LYS A 64 10.63 -8.24 9.55
CA LYS A 64 10.64 -8.99 8.27
C LYS A 64 9.55 -10.06 8.19
N LYS A 65 9.10 -10.57 9.32
CA LYS A 65 8.04 -11.58 9.37
C LYS A 65 6.67 -11.03 8.96
N HIS A 66 6.35 -9.81 9.41
CA HIS A 66 5.03 -9.23 9.18
C HIS A 66 4.99 -8.21 8.04
N HIS A 67 6.11 -7.58 7.71
CA HIS A 67 6.18 -6.50 6.71
C HIS A 67 7.09 -6.77 5.51
N GLY A 68 7.94 -7.78 5.57
CA GLY A 68 8.84 -8.17 4.47
C GLY A 68 8.28 -9.26 3.54
N GLY A 69 9.09 -9.63 2.56
CA GLY A 69 8.82 -10.70 1.61
C GLY A 69 8.57 -10.19 0.18
N PRO A 70 8.75 -11.07 -0.83
CA PRO A 70 8.72 -10.67 -2.24
C PRO A 70 7.37 -10.08 -2.67
N ASP A 71 6.26 -10.52 -2.08
CA ASP A 71 4.92 -9.99 -2.37
C ASP A 71 4.68 -8.57 -1.82
N ARG A 72 5.64 -8.01 -1.09
CA ARG A 72 5.56 -6.72 -0.38
C ARG A 72 6.79 -5.86 -0.64
N ALA A 73 7.43 -6.06 -1.81
CA ALA A 73 8.65 -5.34 -2.18
C ALA A 73 8.44 -3.84 -2.34
N VAL A 74 7.22 -3.42 -2.74
CA VAL A 74 6.84 -2.02 -2.95
C VAL A 74 5.58 -1.70 -2.16
N CYS A 75 5.61 -0.63 -1.39
CA CYS A 75 4.43 -0.08 -0.71
C CYS A 75 4.01 1.22 -1.39
N LEU A 76 2.76 1.26 -1.87
CA LEU A 76 2.16 2.42 -2.54
C LEU A 76 1.02 2.98 -1.69
N TYR A 77 0.87 4.32 -1.69
CA TYR A 77 -0.21 5.00 -1.00
C TYR A 77 -0.75 6.18 -1.82
N PRO A 78 -2.09 6.31 -2.01
CA PRO A 78 -2.68 7.42 -2.75
C PRO A 78 -2.49 8.78 -2.06
N ALA A 79 -1.97 9.76 -2.77
CA ALA A 79 -1.77 11.13 -2.28
C ALA A 79 -3.08 11.81 -1.92
N GLU A 80 -4.17 11.45 -2.60
CA GLU A 80 -5.51 12.02 -2.40
C GLU A 80 -5.99 11.81 -0.96
N HIS A 81 -5.62 10.70 -0.32
CA HIS A 81 -6.01 10.42 1.06
C HIS A 81 -5.30 11.31 2.07
N TYR A 82 -4.10 11.83 1.76
CA TYR A 82 -3.41 12.76 2.66
C TYR A 82 -4.26 13.98 2.95
N ILE A 83 -4.92 14.56 1.93
CA ILE A 83 -5.79 15.74 2.07
C ILE A 83 -6.94 15.44 3.03
N GLN A 84 -7.54 14.26 2.95
CA GLN A 84 -8.61 13.85 3.86
C GLN A 84 -8.09 13.72 5.28
N TRP A 85 -6.97 13.01 5.48
CA TRP A 85 -6.43 12.76 6.81
C TRP A 85 -5.94 14.03 7.48
N GLU A 86 -5.24 14.89 6.77
CA GLU A 86 -4.78 16.19 7.30
C GLU A 86 -5.95 17.08 7.73
N ARG A 87 -7.06 17.06 6.97
CA ARG A 87 -8.30 17.75 7.35
C ARG A 87 -8.93 17.15 8.61
N GLU A 88 -9.03 15.83 8.69
CA GLU A 88 -9.61 15.14 9.86
C GLU A 88 -8.75 15.31 11.11
N LEU A 89 -7.42 15.37 10.97
CA LEU A 89 -6.49 15.53 12.07
C LEU A 89 -6.24 16.99 12.47
N GLY A 90 -6.55 17.94 11.59
CA GLY A 90 -6.25 19.36 11.78
C GLY A 90 -4.75 19.69 11.78
N LYS A 91 -3.91 18.80 11.22
CA LYS A 91 -2.46 18.97 11.12
C LYS A 91 -1.89 18.30 9.88
N PRO A 92 -0.73 18.78 9.35
CA PRO A 92 -0.05 18.11 8.25
C PRO A 92 0.51 16.75 8.69
N LEU A 93 0.58 15.84 7.73
CA LEU A 93 1.22 14.54 7.90
C LEU A 93 2.70 14.58 7.46
N PRO A 94 3.58 13.81 8.10
CA PRO A 94 4.97 13.70 7.66
C PRO A 94 5.07 13.02 6.28
N THR A 95 6.21 13.17 5.64
CA THR A 95 6.54 12.43 4.40
C THR A 95 6.44 10.92 4.64
N ALA A 96 5.82 10.21 3.71
CA ALA A 96 5.60 8.77 3.80
C ALA A 96 4.96 8.36 5.14
N ALA A 97 3.91 9.09 5.55
CA ALA A 97 3.25 8.96 6.85
C ALA A 97 2.78 7.53 7.15
N PHE A 98 2.52 6.77 6.12
CA PHE A 98 2.10 5.38 6.21
C PHE A 98 3.27 4.40 6.01
N GLY A 99 4.51 4.89 5.82
CA GLY A 99 5.71 4.09 5.54
C GLY A 99 5.75 3.55 4.12
N GLU A 100 5.02 4.19 3.20
CA GLU A 100 5.06 3.86 1.78
C GLU A 100 6.38 4.28 1.13
N ASN A 101 6.74 3.57 0.05
CA ASN A 101 7.86 3.93 -0.81
C ASN A 101 7.43 4.92 -1.89
N LEU A 102 6.22 4.73 -2.43
CA LEU A 102 5.64 5.56 -3.46
C LEU A 102 4.34 6.18 -2.96
N THR A 103 4.32 7.50 -2.76
CA THR A 103 3.06 8.23 -2.69
C THR A 103 2.67 8.55 -4.13
N VAL A 104 1.49 8.09 -4.56
CA VAL A 104 1.05 8.16 -5.98
C VAL A 104 -0.24 8.93 -6.13
N THR A 105 -0.49 9.50 -7.32
CA THR A 105 -1.77 10.14 -7.67
C THR A 105 -2.51 9.31 -8.71
N ASN A 106 -3.85 9.42 -8.72
CA ASN A 106 -4.74 8.74 -9.68
C ASN A 106 -4.63 7.20 -9.62
N MET A 107 -4.35 6.67 -8.44
CA MET A 107 -4.25 5.24 -8.15
C MET A 107 -5.02 4.90 -6.86
N LEU A 108 -6.34 5.16 -6.83
CA LEU A 108 -7.14 4.85 -5.65
C LEU A 108 -7.40 3.34 -5.53
N GLU A 109 -7.55 2.85 -4.31
CA GLU A 109 -7.84 1.44 -4.02
C GLU A 109 -9.11 0.92 -4.72
N ALA A 110 -10.03 1.81 -5.08
CA ALA A 110 -11.24 1.47 -5.83
C ALA A 110 -10.96 1.13 -7.30
N ASP A 111 -9.93 1.74 -7.88
CA ASP A 111 -9.60 1.67 -9.30
C ASP A 111 -8.53 0.63 -9.61
N ILE A 112 -7.64 0.36 -8.62
CA ILE A 112 -6.54 -0.59 -8.75
C ILE A 112 -6.98 -1.99 -8.35
N CYS A 113 -6.68 -2.98 -9.18
CA CYS A 113 -7.06 -4.37 -8.93
C CYS A 113 -5.86 -5.24 -8.55
N ILE A 114 -6.12 -6.29 -7.76
CA ILE A 114 -5.13 -7.33 -7.49
C ILE A 114 -4.74 -7.99 -8.81
N GLY A 115 -3.43 -8.08 -9.06
CA GLY A 115 -2.85 -8.65 -10.27
C GLY A 115 -2.63 -7.64 -11.41
N ASP A 116 -3.13 -6.41 -11.32
CA ASP A 116 -2.79 -5.37 -12.30
C ASP A 116 -1.27 -5.16 -12.32
N ILE A 117 -0.71 -5.00 -13.53
CA ILE A 117 0.74 -4.82 -13.76
C ILE A 117 0.99 -3.39 -14.23
N TYR A 118 1.96 -2.76 -13.58
CA TYR A 118 2.38 -1.39 -13.88
C TYR A 118 3.87 -1.34 -14.18
N LYS A 119 4.23 -0.54 -15.18
CA LYS A 119 5.61 -0.09 -15.42
C LYS A 119 5.84 1.25 -14.74
N ILE A 120 6.94 1.36 -14.00
CA ILE A 120 7.33 2.58 -13.28
C ILE A 120 8.83 2.80 -13.54
N GLY A 121 9.17 3.81 -14.36
CA GLY A 121 10.54 3.96 -14.84
C GLY A 121 10.99 2.71 -15.60
N ASP A 122 12.10 2.10 -15.19
CA ASP A 122 12.61 0.85 -15.79
C ASP A 122 12.01 -0.41 -15.15
N ALA A 123 11.38 -0.30 -13.98
CA ALA A 123 10.85 -1.43 -13.24
C ALA A 123 9.42 -1.80 -13.66
N VAL A 124 9.06 -3.10 -13.50
CA VAL A 124 7.69 -3.60 -13.65
C VAL A 124 7.25 -4.24 -12.35
N ILE A 125 6.08 -3.83 -11.87
CA ILE A 125 5.50 -4.32 -10.61
C ILE A 125 4.11 -4.91 -10.83
N GLN A 126 3.70 -5.85 -9.97
CA GLN A 126 2.35 -6.42 -9.94
C GLN A 126 1.72 -6.20 -8.59
N ILE A 127 0.48 -5.69 -8.56
CA ILE A 127 -0.29 -5.48 -7.34
C ILE A 127 -0.66 -6.82 -6.73
N THR A 128 -0.34 -7.02 -5.45
CA THR A 128 -0.49 -8.31 -4.77
C THR A 128 -1.55 -8.33 -3.69
N GLN A 129 -1.74 -7.22 -2.99
CA GLN A 129 -2.68 -7.13 -1.85
C GLN A 129 -2.94 -5.70 -1.42
N GLY A 130 -4.06 -5.49 -0.73
CA GLY A 130 -4.23 -4.31 0.12
C GLY A 130 -3.27 -4.37 1.31
N ARG A 131 -2.85 -3.21 1.79
CA ARG A 131 -1.99 -3.15 2.97
C ARG A 131 -2.80 -3.42 4.24
N VAL A 132 -2.27 -4.22 5.15
CA VAL A 132 -2.80 -4.34 6.51
C VAL A 132 -2.07 -3.32 7.40
N PRO A 133 -2.73 -2.22 7.80
CA PRO A 133 -2.09 -1.17 8.58
C PRO A 133 -1.76 -1.66 10.00
N CYS A 134 -0.74 -1.09 10.61
CA CYS A 134 -0.33 -1.42 11.98
C CYS A 134 -0.27 -0.16 12.86
N SER A 135 -0.24 -0.36 14.17
CA SER A 135 -0.22 0.73 15.17
C SER A 135 1.02 1.64 15.11
N THR A 136 2.04 1.26 14.34
CA THR A 136 3.21 2.10 14.10
C THR A 136 2.85 3.40 13.39
N ILE A 137 1.80 3.38 12.55
CA ILE A 137 1.28 4.58 11.87
C ILE A 137 0.84 5.63 12.90
N ASP A 138 0.00 5.24 13.87
CA ASP A 138 -0.47 6.15 14.91
C ASP A 138 0.67 6.72 15.76
N LYS A 139 1.69 5.90 16.04
CA LYS A 139 2.87 6.33 16.80
C LYS A 139 3.72 7.33 16.02
N TYR A 140 3.96 7.05 14.73
CA TYR A 140 4.78 7.90 13.87
C TYR A 140 4.10 9.23 13.56
N THR A 141 2.81 9.20 13.31
CA THR A 141 2.02 10.40 12.98
C THR A 141 1.52 11.14 14.22
N GLU A 142 1.71 10.57 15.43
CA GLU A 142 1.12 11.06 16.68
C GLU A 142 -0.40 11.32 16.55
N ALA A 143 -1.08 10.40 15.88
CA ALA A 143 -2.51 10.50 15.56
C ALA A 143 -3.22 9.20 15.96
N ASN A 144 -3.80 9.16 17.16
CA ASN A 144 -4.38 7.97 17.77
C ASN A 144 -5.64 7.41 17.07
N ILE A 145 -6.04 7.97 15.94
CA ILE A 145 -7.26 7.58 15.21
C ILE A 145 -6.98 7.04 13.80
N LEU A 146 -5.78 7.25 13.24
CA LEU A 146 -5.51 6.91 11.84
C LEU A 146 -5.64 5.43 11.56
N LEU A 147 -5.09 4.56 12.41
CA LEU A 147 -5.23 3.11 12.25
C LEU A 147 -6.70 2.68 12.15
N LYS A 148 -7.55 3.22 13.03
CA LYS A 148 -8.99 2.95 13.03
C LYS A 148 -9.63 3.44 11.72
N ARG A 149 -9.33 4.68 11.33
CA ARG A 149 -9.89 5.29 10.11
C ARG A 149 -9.48 4.56 8.83
N LEU A 150 -8.22 4.14 8.73
CA LEU A 150 -7.74 3.32 7.61
C LEU A 150 -8.53 2.01 7.47
N ILE A 151 -8.80 1.34 8.58
CA ILE A 151 -9.61 0.10 8.59
C ILE A 151 -11.06 0.38 8.24
N GLU A 152 -11.65 1.46 8.77
CA GLU A 152 -13.04 1.85 8.52
C GLU A 152 -13.29 2.26 7.06
N THR A 153 -12.35 2.94 6.44
CA THR A 153 -12.49 3.41 5.05
C THR A 153 -12.04 2.36 4.03
N GLY A 154 -11.06 1.53 4.40
CA GLY A 154 -10.35 0.65 3.47
C GLY A 154 -9.25 1.38 2.70
N TYR A 155 -8.95 2.64 3.01
CA TYR A 155 -7.94 3.48 2.37
C TYR A 155 -6.57 3.22 2.98
N THR A 156 -6.06 2.01 2.76
CA THR A 156 -4.87 1.50 3.44
C THR A 156 -3.60 1.58 2.61
N GLY A 157 -3.73 1.94 1.33
CA GLY A 157 -2.70 1.71 0.33
C GLY A 157 -2.62 0.23 -0.06
N PHE A 158 -1.66 -0.10 -0.87
CA PHE A 158 -1.49 -1.45 -1.44
C PHE A 158 -0.02 -1.80 -1.61
N LEU A 159 0.22 -3.10 -1.80
CA LEU A 159 1.56 -3.66 -1.91
C LEU A 159 1.70 -4.34 -3.27
N ALA A 160 2.95 -4.38 -3.76
CA ALA A 160 3.29 -4.99 -5.03
C ALA A 160 4.57 -5.83 -4.91
N ARG A 161 4.65 -6.85 -5.78
CA ARG A 161 5.90 -7.56 -6.08
C ARG A 161 6.58 -6.95 -7.29
N VAL A 162 7.85 -7.20 -7.42
CA VAL A 162 8.64 -6.80 -8.59
C VAL A 162 8.65 -7.95 -9.59
N LEU A 163 8.27 -7.68 -10.83
CA LEU A 163 8.38 -8.60 -11.95
C LEU A 163 9.67 -8.37 -12.73
N GLU A 164 10.04 -7.09 -12.93
CA GLU A 164 11.29 -6.67 -13.54
C GLU A 164 11.95 -5.61 -12.68
N GLU A 165 13.21 -5.83 -12.34
CA GLU A 165 14.02 -4.89 -11.57
C GLU A 165 14.41 -3.69 -12.43
N GLY A 166 14.60 -2.53 -11.82
CA GLY A 166 15.01 -1.34 -12.56
C GLY A 166 15.11 -0.10 -11.71
N THR A 167 15.57 0.99 -12.32
CA THR A 167 15.68 2.28 -11.69
C THR A 167 14.36 3.04 -11.77
N ILE A 168 13.95 3.61 -10.65
CA ILE A 168 12.80 4.51 -10.54
C ILE A 168 13.29 5.89 -10.14
N CYS A 169 12.90 6.90 -10.92
CA CYS A 169 13.12 8.31 -10.61
C CYS A 169 11.83 8.94 -10.05
N ALA A 170 11.96 10.01 -9.27
CA ALA A 170 10.81 10.70 -8.68
C ALA A 170 9.84 11.31 -9.72
N ASP A 171 10.29 11.49 -10.95
CA ASP A 171 9.52 11.97 -12.10
C ASP A 171 9.17 10.86 -13.11
N SER A 172 9.43 9.58 -12.77
CA SER A 172 9.05 8.44 -13.62
C SER A 172 7.55 8.39 -13.84
N THR A 173 7.16 8.05 -15.05
CA THR A 173 5.75 7.76 -15.41
C THR A 173 5.31 6.45 -14.78
N ILE A 174 4.01 6.34 -14.48
CA ILE A 174 3.35 5.11 -14.06
C ILE A 174 2.40 4.69 -15.18
N GLU A 175 2.69 3.58 -15.82
CA GLU A 175 1.93 3.08 -16.96
C GLU A 175 1.28 1.74 -16.61
N LEU A 176 -0.03 1.64 -16.82
CA LEU A 176 -0.74 0.37 -16.71
C LEU A 176 -0.40 -0.50 -17.92
N VAL A 177 0.33 -1.60 -17.68
CA VAL A 177 0.74 -2.56 -18.72
C VAL A 177 -0.36 -3.59 -18.96
N GLU A 178 -0.91 -4.15 -17.88
CA GLU A 178 -1.91 -5.22 -17.97
C GLU A 178 -2.95 -5.10 -16.85
N LYS A 179 -4.22 -5.24 -17.22
CA LYS A 179 -5.34 -5.36 -16.29
C LYS A 179 -5.61 -6.82 -15.98
N HIS A 180 -5.61 -7.19 -14.71
CA HIS A 180 -5.94 -8.56 -14.33
C HIS A 180 -7.40 -8.91 -14.66
N PRO A 181 -7.69 -10.07 -15.28
CA PRO A 181 -9.03 -10.41 -15.76
C PRO A 181 -10.09 -10.55 -14.65
N ALA A 182 -9.71 -10.92 -13.44
CA ALA A 182 -10.63 -11.04 -12.30
C ALA A 182 -11.22 -9.69 -11.86
N ARG A 183 -10.57 -8.56 -12.17
CA ARG A 183 -11.03 -7.19 -11.84
C ARG A 183 -11.50 -7.01 -10.39
N ILE A 184 -10.79 -7.61 -9.43
CA ILE A 184 -11.06 -7.48 -8.00
C ILE A 184 -10.24 -6.31 -7.45
N SER A 185 -10.91 -5.20 -7.12
CA SER A 185 -10.24 -3.99 -6.63
C SER A 185 -9.63 -4.20 -5.24
N VAL A 186 -8.57 -3.43 -4.97
CA VAL A 186 -7.93 -3.41 -3.64
C VAL A 186 -8.94 -2.99 -2.56
N LEU A 187 -9.79 -1.99 -2.85
CA LEU A 187 -10.83 -1.55 -1.90
C LEU A 187 -11.77 -2.69 -1.55
N HIS A 188 -12.27 -3.44 -2.54
CA HIS A 188 -13.13 -4.60 -2.30
C HIS A 188 -12.42 -5.67 -1.44
N CYS A 189 -11.14 -5.94 -1.73
CA CYS A 189 -10.35 -6.85 -0.89
C CYS A 189 -10.25 -6.37 0.55
N ASN A 190 -9.99 -5.07 0.76
CA ASN A 190 -9.91 -4.48 2.10
C ASN A 190 -11.24 -4.55 2.84
N GLU A 191 -12.37 -4.26 2.18
CA GLU A 191 -13.70 -4.38 2.76
C GLU A 191 -14.01 -5.82 3.21
N VAL A 192 -13.76 -6.79 2.34
CA VAL A 192 -13.95 -8.21 2.67
C VAL A 192 -13.00 -8.64 3.81
N TYR A 193 -11.75 -8.18 3.77
CA TYR A 193 -10.76 -8.53 4.78
C TYR A 193 -11.07 -7.93 6.15
N PHE A 194 -11.47 -6.66 6.23
CA PHE A 194 -11.63 -5.97 7.51
C PHE A 194 -13.04 -6.06 8.08
N LYS A 195 -14.08 -6.08 7.23
CA LYS A 195 -15.47 -5.87 7.66
C LYS A 195 -16.38 -7.05 7.41
N ASN A 196 -16.22 -7.77 6.29
CA ASN A 196 -17.19 -8.76 5.85
C ASN A 196 -16.84 -10.16 6.33
N LYS A 197 -17.93 -10.93 6.63
CA LYS A 197 -17.84 -12.36 6.94
C LYS A 197 -18.36 -13.21 5.77
N ASP A 198 -18.22 -12.71 4.55
CA ASP A 198 -18.69 -13.40 3.35
C ASP A 198 -17.63 -14.40 2.85
N ALA A 199 -17.85 -15.67 3.14
CA ALA A 199 -16.95 -16.75 2.72
C ALA A 199 -16.89 -16.91 1.20
N LEU A 200 -17.95 -16.55 0.45
CA LEU A 200 -17.92 -16.62 -1.02
C LEU A 200 -17.05 -15.53 -1.61
N ALA A 201 -17.17 -14.29 -1.11
CA ALA A 201 -16.30 -13.19 -1.51
C ALA A 201 -14.83 -13.49 -1.17
N MET A 202 -14.55 -14.05 0.03
CA MET A 202 -13.20 -14.48 0.41
C MET A 202 -12.63 -15.52 -0.55
N LYS A 203 -13.42 -16.53 -0.96
CA LYS A 203 -13.00 -17.54 -1.94
C LYS A 203 -12.70 -16.94 -3.31
N ARG A 204 -13.50 -15.98 -3.77
CA ARG A 204 -13.25 -15.29 -5.05
C ARG A 204 -11.94 -14.51 -5.03
N ILE A 205 -11.64 -13.80 -3.93
CA ILE A 205 -10.38 -13.10 -3.75
C ILE A 205 -9.21 -14.08 -3.69
N GLN A 206 -9.36 -15.18 -2.94
CA GLN A 206 -8.32 -16.21 -2.79
C GLN A 206 -7.97 -16.89 -4.11
N ALA A 207 -8.93 -16.98 -5.03
CA ALA A 207 -8.74 -17.60 -6.36
C ALA A 207 -7.91 -16.74 -7.32
N VAL A 208 -7.62 -15.47 -6.98
CA VAL A 208 -6.73 -14.62 -7.78
C VAL A 208 -5.30 -15.14 -7.63
N ASP A 209 -4.70 -15.59 -8.73
CA ASP A 209 -3.36 -16.18 -8.76
C ASP A 209 -2.27 -15.20 -8.28
N ALA A 210 -2.41 -13.93 -8.65
CA ALA A 210 -1.52 -12.83 -8.25
C ALA A 210 -1.61 -12.44 -6.76
N LEU A 211 -2.65 -12.88 -6.03
CA LEU A 211 -2.81 -12.54 -4.62
C LEU A 211 -1.62 -13.03 -3.80
N ALA A 212 -1.13 -12.19 -2.88
CA ALA A 212 -0.04 -12.53 -1.98
C ALA A 212 -0.34 -13.80 -1.17
N GLU A 213 0.66 -14.67 -1.03
CA GLU A 213 0.50 -15.97 -0.36
C GLU A 213 0.03 -15.84 1.10
N ASP A 214 0.55 -14.85 1.83
CA ASP A 214 0.11 -14.56 3.21
C ASP A 214 -1.39 -14.21 3.28
N TRP A 215 -1.92 -13.50 2.29
CA TRP A 215 -3.35 -13.20 2.22
C TRP A 215 -4.19 -14.44 1.88
N LYS A 216 -3.72 -15.29 0.95
CA LYS A 216 -4.37 -16.58 0.65
C LYS A 216 -4.55 -17.42 1.91
N GLN A 217 -3.46 -17.57 2.69
CA GLN A 217 -3.47 -18.33 3.94
C GLN A 217 -4.39 -17.73 5.01
N LYS A 218 -4.40 -16.40 5.14
CA LYS A 218 -5.28 -15.70 6.10
C LYS A 218 -6.76 -15.83 5.73
N LEU A 219 -7.08 -15.72 4.44
CA LEU A 219 -8.45 -15.91 3.96
C LEU A 219 -8.91 -17.35 4.17
N GLU A 220 -8.05 -18.34 3.86
CA GLU A 220 -8.35 -19.76 4.09
C GLU A 220 -8.73 -20.04 5.54
N LYS A 221 -7.90 -19.59 6.49
CA LYS A 221 -8.20 -19.74 7.93
C LYS A 221 -9.53 -19.10 8.32
N ARG A 222 -9.87 -17.96 7.75
CA ARG A 222 -11.15 -17.27 8.03
C ARG A 222 -12.33 -18.03 7.44
N ILE A 223 -12.21 -18.54 6.21
CA ILE A 223 -13.24 -19.35 5.56
C ILE A 223 -13.54 -20.60 6.40
N GLN A 224 -12.52 -21.32 6.85
CA GLN A 224 -12.66 -22.50 7.70
C GLN A 224 -13.37 -22.17 9.02
N LEU A 225 -13.01 -21.06 9.67
CA LEU A 225 -13.66 -20.59 10.90
C LEU A 225 -15.13 -20.21 10.70
N LEU A 226 -15.50 -19.67 9.55
CA LEU A 226 -16.89 -19.36 9.24
C LEU A 226 -17.71 -20.63 8.98
N GLN A 227 -17.14 -21.60 8.27
CA GLN A 227 -17.82 -22.87 7.97
C GLN A 227 -18.04 -23.71 9.24
N SER A 228 -17.07 -23.76 10.15
CA SER A 228 -17.21 -24.48 11.43
C SER A 228 -18.30 -23.92 12.34
N LYS A 229 -18.58 -22.59 12.27
CA LYS A 229 -19.64 -21.93 13.04
C LYS A 229 -21.06 -22.17 12.50
N VAL A 230 -21.18 -22.58 11.25
CA VAL A 230 -22.48 -22.89 10.62
C VAL A 230 -22.90 -24.35 10.90
N MET A 231 -21.91 -25.19 11.22
CA MET A 231 -22.14 -26.64 11.51
C MET A 231 -22.42 -26.95 12.99
N ASN A 232 -22.25 -25.97 13.87
CA ASN A 232 -22.56 -26.05 15.29
C ASN A 232 -23.77 -25.15 15.64
#